data_9d021026b2ab1f23a129b598a32ee56c
#
_entry.id   9d021026b2ab1f23a129b598a32ee56c
#
_cell.length_a   1.000
_cell.length_b   1.000
_cell.length_c   1.000
_cell.angle_alpha   90.00
_cell.angle_beta   90.00
_cell.angle_gamma   90.00
#
_symmetry.space_group_name_H-M   'P 1'
#
loop_
_entity.id
_entity.type
_entity.pdbx_description
1 polymer ?
#
loop_
_entity_poly.entity_id
_entity_poly.type
_entity_poly.pdbx_seq_one_letter_code
_entity_poly.pdbx_strand_id
1 'polypeptide(L)'
;MIDNIYLNAVRTHVDLLVRRSRTDKLIVWDIGTDEVHDPSLVAYRAYGNRDNADIVMLCAGTNRIGEALPNKRIYLPLPASLAQIKRTYASSEVMNG
;
A
#
# COMPACT_ATOMS: atom_id res chain seq x y z
N MET A 1 2.61 -0.14 -18.19
CA MET A 1 2.81 -0.68 -16.88
C MET A 1 4.00 -0.09 -16.19
N ILE A 2 3.89 0.20 -14.99
CA ILE A 2 4.96 0.86 -14.25
C ILE A 2 5.80 -0.16 -13.53
N ASP A 3 7.05 -0.24 -13.92
CA ASP A 3 8.02 -0.94 -13.15
C ASP A 3 8.45 -0.06 -12.03
N ASN A 4 7.71 -0.08 -10.98
CA ASN A 4 8.00 0.77 -9.85
C ASN A 4 8.67 -0.06 -8.76
N ILE A 5 9.97 0.15 -8.61
CA ILE A 5 10.78 -0.57 -7.62
C ILE A 5 10.22 -0.32 -6.22
N TYR A 6 9.79 0.88 -5.95
CA TYR A 6 9.20 1.24 -4.68
C TYR A 6 7.94 0.42 -4.39
N LEU A 7 7.02 0.33 -5.36
CA LEU A 7 5.79 -0.45 -5.17
C LEU A 7 6.08 -1.93 -5.00
N ASN A 8 7.04 -2.46 -5.74
CA ASN A 8 7.45 -3.85 -5.59
C ASN A 8 8.05 -4.10 -4.20
N ALA A 9 8.82 -3.15 -3.69
CA ALA A 9 9.38 -3.26 -2.35
C ALA A 9 8.28 -3.27 -1.28
N VAL A 10 7.27 -2.44 -1.43
CA VAL A 10 6.12 -2.42 -0.52
C VAL A 10 5.41 -3.78 -0.54
N ARG A 11 5.15 -4.31 -1.72
CA ARG A 11 4.46 -5.59 -1.87
C ARG A 11 5.25 -6.71 -1.23
N THR A 12 6.55 -6.76 -1.48
CA THR A 12 7.42 -7.78 -0.90
C THR A 12 7.41 -7.71 0.62
N HIS A 13 7.47 -6.50 1.16
CA HIS A 13 7.45 -6.27 2.60
C HIS A 13 6.15 -6.80 3.22
N VAL A 14 5.01 -6.44 2.64
CA VAL A 14 3.71 -6.88 3.14
C VAL A 14 3.57 -8.40 3.03
N ASP A 15 3.90 -8.96 1.87
CA ASP A 15 3.78 -10.40 1.64
C ASP A 15 4.63 -11.21 2.62
N LEU A 16 5.84 -10.74 2.89
CA LEU A 16 6.74 -11.41 3.82
C LEU A 16 6.16 -11.43 5.22
N LEU A 17 5.63 -10.31 5.69
CA LEU A 17 5.05 -10.23 7.03
C LEU A 17 3.78 -11.08 7.14
N VAL A 18 2.96 -11.11 6.10
CA VAL A 18 1.77 -11.97 6.10
C VAL A 18 2.17 -13.43 6.18
N ARG A 19 3.17 -13.86 5.40
CA ARG A 19 3.66 -15.25 5.42
C ARG A 19 4.19 -15.64 6.79
N ARG A 20 4.82 -14.72 7.49
CA ARG A 20 5.39 -14.97 8.81
C ARG A 20 4.39 -14.77 9.93
N SER A 21 3.14 -14.54 9.60
CA SER A 21 2.07 -14.29 10.56
C SER A 21 2.37 -13.10 11.48
N ARG A 22 3.06 -12.09 10.93
CA ARG A 22 3.46 -10.89 11.67
C ARG A 22 2.53 -9.73 11.33
N THR A 23 1.23 -9.96 11.42
CA THR A 23 0.24 -8.91 11.14
C THR A 23 0.27 -7.79 12.19
N ASP A 24 0.93 -8.01 13.32
CA ASP A 24 1.19 -6.95 14.30
C ASP A 24 2.08 -5.83 13.74
N LYS A 25 2.81 -6.11 12.67
CA LYS A 25 3.67 -5.14 11.97
C LYS A 25 3.00 -4.54 10.75
N LEU A 26 1.70 -4.72 10.61
CA LEU A 26 0.93 -4.22 9.47
C LEU A 26 -0.33 -3.53 9.98
N ILE A 27 -0.91 -2.69 9.12
CA ILE A 27 -2.25 -2.17 9.34
C ILE A 27 -3.22 -3.20 8.77
N VAL A 28 -4.14 -3.69 9.59
CA VAL A 28 -5.20 -4.59 9.13
C VAL A 28 -6.42 -3.72 8.85
N TRP A 29 -6.89 -3.74 7.62
CA TRP A 29 -7.98 -2.86 7.20
C TRP A 29 -9.08 -3.65 6.53
N ASP A 30 -10.30 -3.50 7.05
CA ASP A 30 -11.49 -4.11 6.44
C ASP A 30 -12.15 -3.05 5.56
N ILE A 31 -12.09 -3.29 4.24
CA ILE A 31 -12.63 -2.33 3.27
C ILE A 31 -14.15 -2.28 3.39
N GLY A 32 -14.66 -1.08 3.62
CA GLY A 32 -16.10 -0.85 3.73
C GLY A 32 -16.75 -0.58 2.38
N THR A 33 -18.07 -0.67 2.35
CA THR A 33 -18.82 -0.47 1.10
C THR A 33 -18.65 0.93 0.53
N ASP A 34 -18.44 1.94 1.38
CA ASP A 34 -18.19 3.30 0.93
C ASP A 34 -16.78 3.50 0.39
N GLU A 35 -15.89 2.54 0.61
CA GLU A 35 -14.50 2.63 0.19
C GLU A 35 -14.20 1.86 -1.10
N VAL A 36 -15.12 1.01 -1.52
CA VAL A 36 -14.88 0.09 -2.64
C VAL A 36 -14.47 0.81 -3.91
N HIS A 37 -15.03 1.98 -4.17
CA HIS A 37 -14.71 2.76 -5.36
C HIS A 37 -13.81 3.94 -5.07
N ASP A 38 -13.24 4.04 -3.86
CA ASP A 38 -12.43 5.18 -3.47
C ASP A 38 -11.22 4.76 -2.65
N PRO A 39 -10.17 4.26 -3.33
CA PRO A 39 -8.93 3.89 -2.61
C PRO A 39 -8.29 5.06 -1.88
N SER A 40 -8.48 6.29 -2.34
CA SER A 40 -7.94 7.45 -1.64
C SER A 40 -8.63 7.69 -0.30
N LEU A 41 -9.89 7.25 -0.16
CA LEU A 41 -10.58 7.33 1.12
C LEU A 41 -9.97 6.37 2.14
N VAL A 42 -9.62 5.15 1.70
CA VAL A 42 -8.90 4.21 2.56
C VAL A 42 -7.56 4.81 2.97
N ALA A 43 -6.82 5.39 2.02
CA ALA A 43 -5.53 6.01 2.30
C ALA A 43 -5.68 7.14 3.31
N TYR A 44 -6.69 7.96 3.17
CA TYR A 44 -6.95 9.06 4.10
C TYR A 44 -7.22 8.54 5.51
N ARG A 45 -8.04 7.52 5.63
CA ARG A 45 -8.40 6.95 6.93
C ARG A 45 -7.26 6.20 7.59
N ALA A 46 -6.47 5.49 6.79
CA ALA A 46 -5.37 4.67 7.31
C ALA A 46 -4.10 5.47 7.57
N TYR A 47 -3.80 6.45 6.72
CA TYR A 47 -2.52 7.18 6.76
C TYR A 47 -2.67 8.67 7.05
N GLY A 48 -3.88 9.20 7.07
CA GLY A 48 -4.10 10.60 7.34
C GLY A 48 -4.05 11.52 6.12
N ASN A 49 -3.76 10.99 4.92
CA ASN A 49 -3.80 11.74 3.69
C ASN A 49 -4.13 10.81 2.52
N ARG A 50 -4.45 11.39 1.37
CA ARG A 50 -4.90 10.62 0.21
C ARG A 50 -3.76 10.23 -0.74
N ASP A 51 -2.52 10.60 -0.41
CA ASP A 51 -1.38 10.43 -1.31
C ASP A 51 -1.00 8.97 -1.54
N ASN A 52 -1.38 8.08 -0.64
CA ASN A 52 -1.01 6.67 -0.69
C ASN A 52 -2.10 5.77 -1.27
N ALA A 53 -2.97 6.32 -2.11
CA ALA A 53 -4.02 5.52 -2.76
C ALA A 53 -3.43 4.40 -3.60
N ASP A 54 -2.27 4.63 -4.24
CA ASP A 54 -1.58 3.60 -5.01
C ASP A 54 -1.15 2.42 -4.14
N ILE A 55 -0.74 2.69 -2.90
CA ILE A 55 -0.37 1.64 -1.96
C ILE A 55 -1.60 0.81 -1.58
N VAL A 56 -2.73 1.47 -1.36
CA VAL A 56 -3.98 0.78 -1.04
C VAL A 56 -4.38 -0.13 -2.19
N MET A 57 -4.33 0.36 -3.43
CA MET A 57 -4.67 -0.44 -4.60
C MET A 57 -3.73 -1.64 -4.76
N LEU A 58 -2.44 -1.42 -4.57
CA LEU A 58 -1.45 -2.49 -4.64
C LEU A 58 -1.75 -3.59 -3.63
N CYS A 59 -1.98 -3.22 -2.37
CA CYS A 59 -2.22 -4.18 -1.30
C CYS A 59 -3.58 -4.87 -1.42
N ALA A 60 -4.53 -4.23 -2.08
CA ALA A 60 -5.84 -4.82 -2.34
C ALA A 60 -5.83 -5.75 -3.55
N GLY A 61 -4.75 -5.74 -4.33
CA GLY A 61 -4.63 -6.59 -5.51
C GLY A 61 -5.33 -6.04 -6.75
N THR A 62 -5.67 -4.75 -6.76
CA THR A 62 -6.27 -4.13 -7.94
C THR A 62 -5.15 -3.66 -8.88
N ASN A 63 -5.34 -3.86 -10.16
CA ASN A 63 -4.30 -3.59 -11.15
C ASN A 63 -4.62 -2.41 -12.05
N ARG A 64 -5.82 -1.87 -11.99
CA ARG A 64 -6.26 -0.84 -12.91
C ARG A 64 -6.88 0.32 -12.16
N ILE A 65 -6.63 1.51 -12.66
CA ILE A 65 -7.32 2.70 -12.17
C ILE A 65 -8.82 2.52 -12.45
N GLY A 66 -9.63 2.79 -11.45
CA GLY A 66 -11.08 2.65 -11.59
C GLY A 66 -11.61 1.27 -11.26
N GLU A 67 -10.73 0.29 -11.07
CA GLU A 67 -11.16 -1.02 -10.63
C GLU A 67 -11.63 -0.95 -9.18
N ALA A 68 -12.76 -1.58 -8.88
CA ALA A 68 -13.30 -1.59 -7.53
C ALA A 68 -12.39 -2.36 -6.58
N LEU A 69 -12.23 -1.85 -5.37
CA LEU A 69 -11.52 -2.58 -4.33
C LEU A 69 -12.35 -3.79 -3.88
N PRO A 70 -11.71 -4.89 -3.49
CA PRO A 70 -12.46 -6.00 -2.93
C PRO A 70 -13.05 -5.61 -1.57
N ASN A 71 -14.26 -6.06 -1.30
CA ASN A 71 -14.90 -5.82 -0.01
C ASN A 71 -14.45 -6.89 0.98
N LYS A 72 -13.19 -6.79 1.40
CA LYS A 72 -12.58 -7.79 2.27
C LYS A 72 -11.46 -7.14 3.08
N ARG A 73 -10.83 -7.95 3.92
CA ARG A 73 -9.69 -7.51 4.71
C ARG A 73 -8.44 -7.44 3.85
N ILE A 74 -7.69 -6.35 3.99
CA ILE A 74 -6.39 -6.19 3.34
C ILE A 74 -5.35 -5.83 4.39
N TYR A 75 -4.09 -5.95 4.03
CA TYR A 75 -2.95 -5.64 4.90
C TYR A 75 -2.13 -4.54 4.26
N LEU A 76 -1.88 -3.48 5.02
CA LEU A 76 -1.12 -2.32 4.56
C LEU A 76 0.14 -2.17 5.39
N PRO A 77 1.23 -1.61 4.84
CA PRO A 77 2.42 -1.36 5.65
C PRO A 77 2.15 -0.26 6.68
N LEU A 78 2.83 -0.36 7.82
CA LEU A 78 2.76 0.69 8.83
C LEU A 78 3.31 2.00 8.25
N PRO A 79 2.86 3.16 8.74
CA PRO A 79 3.37 4.44 8.25
C PRO A 79 4.89 4.57 8.35
N ALA A 80 5.48 4.10 9.45
CA ALA A 80 6.92 4.17 9.63
C ALA A 80 7.66 3.30 8.62
N SER A 81 7.14 2.09 8.36
CA SER A 81 7.73 1.19 7.36
C SER A 81 7.61 1.77 5.96
N LEU A 82 6.46 2.34 5.65
CA LEU A 82 6.23 2.96 4.35
C LEU A 82 7.17 4.13 4.13
N ALA A 83 7.34 4.98 5.16
CA ALA A 83 8.25 6.12 5.08
C ALA A 83 9.69 5.67 4.85
N GLN A 84 10.11 4.60 5.50
CA GLN A 84 11.45 4.07 5.34
C GLN A 84 11.68 3.53 3.93
N ILE A 85 10.72 2.80 3.38
CA ILE A 85 10.81 2.29 2.02
C ILE A 85 10.86 3.44 1.02
N LYS A 86 10.01 4.43 1.19
CA LYS A 86 10.01 5.62 0.34
C LYS A 86 11.37 6.30 0.34
N ARG A 87 11.94 6.48 1.52
CA ARG A 87 13.23 7.16 1.68
C ARG A 87 14.35 6.40 0.96
N THR A 88 14.36 5.08 1.12
CA THR A 88 15.36 4.23 0.50
C THR A 88 15.32 4.32 -1.02
N TYR A 89 14.15 4.21 -1.61
CA TYR A 89 14.03 4.13 -3.06
C TYR A 89 13.98 5.51 -3.72
N ALA A 90 13.52 6.52 -3.02
CA ALA A 90 13.60 7.88 -3.52
C ALA A 90 15.04 8.35 -3.59
N SER A 91 15.86 8.05 -2.57
CA SER A 91 17.29 8.37 -2.60
C SER A 91 17.98 7.70 -3.77
N SER A 92 17.64 6.44 -4.02
CA SER A 92 18.22 5.70 -5.13
C SER A 92 17.86 6.34 -6.46
N GLU A 93 16.62 6.77 -6.62
CA GLU A 93 16.19 7.45 -7.84
C GLU A 93 16.91 8.77 -8.04
N VAL A 94 17.07 9.53 -6.97
CA VAL A 94 17.79 10.81 -7.03
C VAL A 94 19.23 10.60 -7.45
N MET A 95 19.87 9.57 -6.96
CA MET A 95 21.26 9.29 -7.30
C MET A 95 21.41 8.83 -8.74
N ASN A 96 20.40 8.22 -9.30
CA ASN A 96 20.42 7.71 -10.65
C ASN A 96 19.93 8.72 -11.68
N GLY A 97 19.27 9.75 -11.21
CA GLY A 97 18.73 10.77 -12.09
C GLY A 97 19.70 11.90 -12.33
#